data_bc8de66a86a8932d215c7e1d4ee8c2a6
#
_entry.id   bc8de66a86a8932d215c7e1d4ee8c2a6
#
_cell.length_a   1.000
_cell.length_b   1.000
_cell.length_c   1.000
_cell.angle_alpha   90.00
_cell.angle_beta   90.00
_cell.angle_gamma   90.00
#
_symmetry.space_group_name_H-M   'P 1'
#
loop_
_entity.id
_entity.type
_entity.pdbx_description
1 polymer ?
#
loop_
_entity_poly.entity_id
_entity_poly.type
_entity_poly.pdbx_seq_one_letter_code
_entity_poly.pdbx_strand_id
1 'polypeptide(L)'
;MAAQAKLSSRQRGFLLGRGYLVVRSLLDQAVLARIRDRLDGLVRVTVAAWANDPSLDTTEACVVAEFDPADPGFAPCHQHPLLADAASLVLGDPWHVRSLDLRAPIPGAGEQGLHPDHAERRAEGPWQTLSAMWCVTPFTRDSGPLRFIPGSHRRAEPPIDIEHGYATGMGPHPDEVKIIAPPGSVILFNAADLWHSGTFNYTPAARLALTVHFDPG
;
A
#
# COMPACT_ATOMS: atom_id res chain seq x y z
N MET A 1 19.12 -3.85 17.34
CA MET A 1 19.85 -3.77 16.05
C MET A 1 19.58 -2.40 15.46
N ALA A 2 20.60 -1.72 14.87
CA ALA A 2 20.36 -0.45 14.17
C ALA A 2 19.40 -0.68 12.99
N ALA A 3 18.38 0.18 12.83
CA ALA A 3 17.45 0.09 11.74
C ALA A 3 18.17 0.30 10.40
N GLN A 4 17.79 -0.45 9.37
CA GLN A 4 18.38 -0.34 8.04
C GLN A 4 18.08 1.05 7.46
N ALA A 5 19.12 1.85 7.22
CA ALA A 5 18.99 3.24 6.76
C ALA A 5 18.95 3.37 5.22
N LYS A 6 19.45 2.38 4.47
CA LYS A 6 19.54 2.40 3.00
C LYS A 6 19.18 1.04 2.40
N LEU A 7 18.66 1.05 1.18
CA LEU A 7 18.45 -0.15 0.39
C LEU A 7 19.78 -0.78 -0.03
N SER A 8 19.90 -2.10 0.12
CA SER A 8 21.02 -2.85 -0.48
C SER A 8 20.90 -2.88 -2.02
N SER A 9 21.99 -3.17 -2.72
CA SER A 9 21.99 -3.29 -4.20
C SER A 9 20.96 -4.32 -4.69
N ARG A 10 20.78 -5.44 -3.96
CA ARG A 10 19.75 -6.45 -4.28
C ARG A 10 18.33 -5.89 -4.13
N GLN A 11 18.07 -5.15 -3.06
CA GLN A 11 16.75 -4.52 -2.83
C GLN A 11 16.45 -3.45 -3.88
N ARG A 12 17.44 -2.64 -4.27
CA ARG A 12 17.32 -1.64 -5.35
C ARG A 12 16.97 -2.32 -6.67
N GLY A 13 17.70 -3.35 -7.06
CA GLY A 13 17.42 -4.11 -8.28
C GLY A 13 16.06 -4.78 -8.28
N PHE A 14 15.62 -5.31 -7.13
CA PHE A 14 14.30 -5.91 -6.98
C PHE A 14 13.19 -4.86 -7.11
N LEU A 15 13.30 -3.71 -6.41
CA LEU A 15 12.34 -2.60 -6.46
C LEU A 15 12.16 -2.10 -7.88
N LEU A 16 13.26 -1.78 -8.57
CA LEU A 16 13.23 -1.27 -9.94
C LEU A 16 12.71 -2.30 -10.95
N GLY A 17 13.05 -3.57 -10.79
CA GLY A 17 12.65 -4.63 -11.72
C GLY A 17 11.25 -5.14 -11.53
N ARG A 18 10.77 -5.21 -10.28
CA ARG A 18 9.45 -5.74 -9.93
C ARG A 18 8.39 -4.67 -9.68
N GLY A 19 8.79 -3.43 -9.45
CA GLY A 19 7.92 -2.30 -9.15
C GLY A 19 7.47 -2.25 -7.68
N TYR A 20 7.93 -3.18 -6.84
CA TYR A 20 7.66 -3.20 -5.41
C TYR A 20 8.80 -3.85 -4.61
N LEU A 21 8.82 -3.58 -3.29
CA LEU A 21 9.74 -4.21 -2.35
C LEU A 21 9.07 -4.31 -0.96
N VAL A 22 9.24 -5.43 -0.28
CA VAL A 22 8.82 -5.58 1.13
C VAL A 22 10.05 -5.55 2.03
N VAL A 23 10.08 -4.59 2.96
CA VAL A 23 11.08 -4.54 4.03
C VAL A 23 10.40 -4.93 5.33
N ARG A 24 10.79 -6.09 5.88
CA ARG A 24 10.11 -6.69 7.04
C ARG A 24 10.53 -6.04 8.34
N SER A 25 9.57 -5.84 9.26
CA SER A 25 9.79 -5.45 10.66
C SER A 25 10.70 -4.23 10.81
N LEU A 26 10.52 -3.22 9.98
CA LEU A 26 11.34 -2.01 9.95
C LEU A 26 10.94 -1.02 11.06
N LEU A 27 9.63 -0.95 11.38
CA LEU A 27 9.10 -0.02 12.38
C LEU A 27 9.25 -0.60 13.78
N ASP A 28 9.65 0.25 14.72
CA ASP A 28 9.74 -0.10 16.15
C ASP A 28 8.37 -0.52 16.72
N GLN A 29 8.36 -1.53 17.60
CA GLN A 29 7.12 -2.11 18.12
C GLN A 29 6.33 -1.12 19.00
N ALA A 30 6.99 -0.23 19.73
CA ALA A 30 6.30 0.76 20.56
C ALA A 30 5.66 1.86 19.70
N VAL A 31 6.34 2.25 18.62
CA VAL A 31 5.77 3.17 17.60
C VAL A 31 4.58 2.52 16.93
N LEU A 32 4.73 1.28 16.48
CA LEU A 32 3.67 0.50 15.83
C LEU A 32 2.42 0.36 16.71
N ALA A 33 2.60 0.08 18.00
CA ALA A 33 1.49 -0.03 18.95
C ALA A 33 0.69 1.27 19.05
N ARG A 34 1.36 2.42 19.19
CA ARG A 34 0.68 3.74 19.26
C ARG A 34 -0.09 4.06 17.97
N ILE A 35 0.51 3.78 16.82
CA ILE A 35 -0.16 3.99 15.52
C ILE A 35 -1.37 3.07 15.41
N ARG A 36 -1.24 1.80 15.75
CA ARG A 36 -2.32 0.83 15.70
C ARG A 36 -3.50 1.25 16.57
N ASP A 37 -3.25 1.64 17.83
CA ASP A 37 -4.31 2.03 18.77
C ASP A 37 -5.08 3.24 18.24
N ARG A 38 -4.41 4.21 17.65
CA ARG A 38 -5.02 5.39 17.05
C ARG A 38 -5.89 5.02 15.84
N LEU A 39 -5.38 4.21 14.91
CA LEU A 39 -6.09 3.81 13.70
C LEU A 39 -7.28 2.89 14.01
N ASP A 40 -7.11 1.97 14.94
CA ASP A 40 -8.15 1.04 15.37
C ASP A 40 -9.36 1.78 16.00
N GLY A 41 -9.09 2.82 16.78
CA GLY A 41 -10.12 3.70 17.32
C GLY A 41 -10.93 4.39 16.22
N LEU A 42 -10.26 4.91 15.19
CA LEU A 42 -10.91 5.56 14.05
C LEU A 42 -11.78 4.57 13.26
N VAL A 43 -11.23 3.38 12.95
CA VAL A 43 -11.96 2.34 12.20
C VAL A 43 -13.22 1.91 12.95
N ARG A 44 -13.15 1.69 14.26
CA ARG A 44 -14.31 1.32 15.07
C ARG A 44 -15.44 2.36 14.99
N VAL A 45 -15.10 3.65 15.08
CA VAL A 45 -16.10 4.74 15.00
C VAL A 45 -16.71 4.80 13.61
N THR A 46 -15.90 4.69 12.55
CA THR A 46 -16.37 4.74 11.17
C THR A 46 -17.28 3.55 10.83
N VAL A 47 -16.87 2.34 11.19
CA VAL A 47 -17.66 1.12 10.94
C VAL A 47 -18.96 1.14 11.71
N ALA A 48 -18.97 1.64 12.95
CA ALA A 48 -20.20 1.80 13.72
C ALA A 48 -21.16 2.81 13.09
N ALA A 49 -20.64 3.88 12.47
CA ALA A 49 -21.46 4.83 11.72
C ALA A 49 -22.06 4.18 10.45
N TRP A 50 -21.29 3.40 9.71
CA TRP A 50 -21.76 2.68 8.53
C TRP A 50 -22.82 1.62 8.83
N ALA A 51 -22.72 0.93 9.97
CA ALA A 51 -23.71 -0.06 10.39
C ALA A 51 -25.12 0.53 10.59
N ASN A 52 -25.22 1.85 10.73
CA ASN A 52 -26.48 2.57 10.87
C ASN A 52 -26.95 3.22 9.55
N ASP A 53 -26.23 3.05 8.45
CA ASP A 53 -26.59 3.59 7.13
C ASP A 53 -26.84 2.44 6.13
N PRO A 54 -28.10 2.04 5.92
CA PRO A 54 -28.45 0.93 5.02
C PRO A 54 -28.27 1.27 3.54
N SER A 55 -27.96 2.52 3.19
CA SER A 55 -27.73 2.95 1.82
C SER A 55 -26.30 2.69 1.33
N LEU A 56 -25.38 2.35 2.22
CA LEU A 56 -23.98 2.11 1.89
C LEU A 56 -23.78 0.69 1.34
N ASP A 57 -23.28 0.61 0.11
CA ASP A 57 -22.72 -0.64 -0.41
C ASP A 57 -21.33 -0.86 0.24
N THR A 58 -21.25 -1.88 1.10
CA THR A 58 -20.03 -2.19 1.84
C THR A 58 -19.15 -3.25 1.17
N THR A 59 -19.47 -3.75 -0.02
CA THR A 59 -18.70 -4.83 -0.69
C THR A 59 -17.27 -4.42 -1.01
N GLU A 60 -17.05 -3.16 -1.38
CA GLU A 60 -15.71 -2.59 -1.57
C GLU A 60 -15.22 -1.83 -0.33
N ALA A 61 -15.93 -1.95 0.80
CA ALA A 61 -15.71 -1.08 1.94
C ALA A 61 -14.29 -1.20 2.52
N CYS A 62 -13.59 -0.12 2.37
CA CYS A 62 -12.30 0.14 2.98
C CYS A 62 -12.39 1.47 3.72
N VAL A 63 -12.14 1.48 5.03
CA VAL A 63 -12.04 2.75 5.74
C VAL A 63 -10.82 3.49 5.24
N VAL A 64 -11.03 4.67 4.68
CA VAL A 64 -9.98 5.57 4.21
C VAL A 64 -10.08 6.86 5.03
N ALA A 65 -8.96 7.31 5.55
CA ALA A 65 -8.86 8.60 6.24
C ALA A 65 -7.49 9.21 5.99
N GLU A 66 -7.48 10.48 5.63
CA GLU A 66 -6.25 11.25 5.44
C GLU A 66 -5.78 11.84 6.78
N PHE A 67 -4.46 11.96 6.92
CA PHE A 67 -3.81 12.59 8.06
C PHE A 67 -2.85 13.67 7.59
N ASP A 68 -2.67 14.69 8.44
CA ASP A 68 -1.65 15.70 8.21
C ASP A 68 -0.25 15.06 8.32
N PRO A 69 0.59 15.11 7.28
CA PRO A 69 1.97 14.66 7.35
C PRO A 69 2.80 15.38 8.43
N ALA A 70 2.41 16.58 8.85
CA ALA A 70 3.05 17.31 9.94
C ALA A 70 2.72 16.76 11.34
N ASP A 71 1.76 15.83 11.46
CA ASP A 71 1.42 15.17 12.74
C ASP A 71 2.61 14.35 13.25
N PRO A 72 3.21 14.73 14.39
CA PRO A 72 4.41 14.08 14.91
C PRO A 72 4.18 12.59 15.27
N GLY A 73 2.93 12.18 15.49
CA GLY A 73 2.58 10.78 15.76
C GLY A 73 2.87 9.85 14.59
N PHE A 74 2.92 10.38 13.36
CA PHE A 74 3.21 9.61 12.15
C PHE A 74 4.61 9.89 11.56
N ALA A 75 5.39 10.81 12.15
CA ALA A 75 6.73 11.15 11.69
C ALA A 75 7.63 9.90 11.42
N PRO A 76 7.64 8.84 12.28
CA PRO A 76 8.43 7.64 12.01
C PRO A 76 8.03 6.90 10.71
N CYS A 77 6.83 7.12 10.19
CA CYS A 77 6.33 6.45 8.99
C CYS A 77 6.77 7.14 7.69
N HIS A 78 7.16 8.40 7.71
CA HIS A 78 7.59 9.12 6.50
C HIS A 78 9.02 9.68 6.60
N GLN A 79 9.57 9.83 7.80
CA GLN A 79 10.94 10.35 8.02
C GLN A 79 11.99 9.25 8.16
N HIS A 80 11.63 7.97 7.96
CA HIS A 80 12.58 6.89 8.06
C HIS A 80 13.63 6.99 6.95
N PRO A 81 14.96 6.93 7.24
CA PRO A 81 16.03 7.15 6.25
C PRO A 81 15.96 6.21 5.03
N LEU A 82 15.49 4.98 5.21
CA LEU A 82 15.31 4.02 4.11
C LEU A 82 14.25 4.50 3.11
N LEU A 83 13.20 5.20 3.54
CA LEU A 83 12.18 5.76 2.65
C LEU A 83 12.75 6.92 1.84
N ALA A 84 13.54 7.79 2.45
CA ALA A 84 14.27 8.86 1.75
C ALA A 84 15.20 8.28 0.69
N ASP A 85 15.99 7.25 1.02
CA ASP A 85 16.87 6.56 0.06
C ASP A 85 16.09 5.91 -1.09
N ALA A 86 14.91 5.34 -0.81
CA ALA A 86 14.03 4.77 -1.84
C ALA A 86 13.41 5.86 -2.72
N ALA A 87 12.92 6.97 -2.14
CA ALA A 87 12.33 8.08 -2.87
C ALA A 87 13.35 8.72 -3.82
N SER A 88 14.55 9.06 -3.32
CA SER A 88 15.63 9.59 -4.17
C SER A 88 16.01 8.63 -5.30
N LEU A 89 15.97 7.31 -5.05
CA LEU A 89 16.29 6.30 -6.07
C LEU A 89 15.29 6.28 -7.23
N VAL A 90 13.98 6.38 -6.94
CA VAL A 90 12.94 6.12 -7.95
C VAL A 90 12.28 7.38 -8.48
N LEU A 91 12.22 8.45 -7.69
CA LEU A 91 11.63 9.73 -8.09
C LEU A 91 12.69 10.73 -8.60
N GLY A 92 13.94 10.58 -8.12
CA GLY A 92 14.97 11.64 -8.23
C GLY A 92 14.82 12.67 -7.12
N ASP A 93 15.73 13.63 -7.08
CA ASP A 93 15.68 14.75 -6.13
C ASP A 93 15.38 16.06 -6.87
N PRO A 94 14.62 17.00 -6.28
CA PRO A 94 13.93 16.88 -5.00
C PRO A 94 12.63 16.07 -5.07
N TRP A 95 12.16 15.59 -3.93
CA TRP A 95 10.87 14.93 -3.74
C TRP A 95 10.19 15.45 -2.45
N HIS A 96 8.90 15.20 -2.28
CA HIS A 96 8.13 15.60 -1.09
C HIS A 96 7.11 14.54 -0.69
N VAL A 97 6.63 14.59 0.56
CA VAL A 97 5.48 13.80 1.02
C VAL A 97 4.21 14.48 0.56
N ARG A 98 3.43 13.80 -0.30
CA ARG A 98 2.15 14.32 -0.80
C ARG A 98 1.02 14.08 0.18
N SER A 99 0.86 12.86 0.66
CA SER A 99 -0.25 12.50 1.56
C SER A 99 0.12 11.33 2.47
N LEU A 100 -0.69 11.16 3.49
CA LEU A 100 -0.62 10.08 4.48
C LEU A 100 -2.05 9.60 4.77
N ASP A 101 -2.37 8.33 4.48
CA ASP A 101 -3.72 7.82 4.61
C ASP A 101 -3.80 6.43 5.23
N LEU A 102 -4.88 6.23 5.99
CA LEU A 102 -5.34 4.92 6.44
C LEU A 102 -5.97 4.17 5.25
N ARG A 103 -5.63 2.88 5.15
CA ARG A 103 -6.30 1.91 4.27
C ARG A 103 -6.68 0.69 5.11
N ALA A 104 -7.98 0.54 5.39
CA ALA A 104 -8.46 -0.52 6.28
C ALA A 104 -9.67 -1.26 5.68
N PRO A 105 -9.45 -2.31 4.86
CA PRO A 105 -10.54 -3.20 4.44
C PRO A 105 -11.17 -3.83 5.68
N ILE A 106 -12.50 -3.67 5.81
CA ILE A 106 -13.27 -4.23 6.91
C ILE A 106 -13.56 -5.72 6.71
N PRO A 107 -14.00 -6.46 7.73
CA PRO A 107 -14.42 -7.85 7.59
C PRO A 107 -15.50 -8.02 6.52
N GLY A 108 -15.31 -8.99 5.62
CA GLY A 108 -16.27 -9.30 4.57
C GLY A 108 -16.27 -8.34 3.37
N ALA A 109 -15.23 -7.51 3.23
CA ALA A 109 -15.16 -6.48 2.18
C ALA A 109 -13.73 -6.17 1.72
N GLY A 110 -13.55 -5.12 0.94
CA GLY A 110 -12.26 -4.53 0.59
C GLY A 110 -11.61 -5.08 -0.66
N GLU A 111 -12.30 -5.92 -1.44
CA GLU A 111 -11.79 -6.34 -2.75
C GLU A 111 -11.87 -5.19 -3.75
N GLN A 112 -10.78 -4.99 -4.47
CA GLN A 112 -10.67 -4.00 -5.53
C GLN A 112 -10.23 -4.68 -6.83
N GLY A 113 -10.70 -4.15 -7.95
CA GLY A 113 -10.15 -4.51 -9.26
C GLY A 113 -8.67 -4.13 -9.36
N LEU A 114 -7.90 -4.91 -10.12
CA LEU A 114 -6.51 -4.56 -10.44
C LEU A 114 -6.48 -3.24 -11.22
N HIS A 115 -5.69 -2.28 -10.76
CA HIS A 115 -5.56 -0.95 -11.35
C HIS A 115 -4.15 -0.37 -11.11
N PRO A 116 -3.69 0.55 -11.94
CA PRO A 116 -2.70 1.55 -11.59
C PRO A 116 -3.41 2.79 -11.04
N ASP A 117 -2.77 3.57 -10.18
CA ASP A 117 -3.39 4.80 -9.64
C ASP A 117 -3.48 5.92 -10.68
N HIS A 118 -2.60 5.92 -11.69
CA HIS A 118 -2.61 6.93 -12.76
C HIS A 118 -3.14 6.37 -14.07
N ALA A 119 -4.00 7.15 -14.73
CA ALA A 119 -4.51 6.80 -16.04
C ALA A 119 -3.42 6.87 -17.12
N GLU A 120 -2.52 7.85 -17.02
CA GLU A 120 -1.36 8.00 -17.92
C GLU A 120 -0.14 7.30 -17.31
N ARG A 121 0.11 6.09 -17.75
CA ARG A 121 1.22 5.26 -17.31
C ARG A 121 2.52 5.64 -18.01
N ARG A 122 3.64 5.53 -17.28
CA ARG A 122 4.99 5.76 -17.82
C ARG A 122 5.83 4.49 -17.66
N ALA A 123 5.99 3.74 -18.75
CA ALA A 123 6.80 2.51 -18.74
C ALA A 123 8.31 2.79 -18.55
N GLU A 124 8.76 4.02 -18.79
CA GLU A 124 10.16 4.44 -18.72
C GLU A 124 10.30 5.77 -17.95
N GLY A 125 11.50 6.01 -17.46
CA GLY A 125 11.84 7.22 -16.70
C GLY A 125 11.65 7.09 -15.18
N PRO A 126 11.82 8.21 -14.45
CA PRO A 126 11.54 8.27 -13.02
C PRO A 126 10.07 7.95 -12.73
N TRP A 127 9.81 7.36 -11.55
CA TRP A 127 8.44 7.09 -11.12
C TRP A 127 7.67 8.40 -10.87
N GLN A 128 6.36 8.34 -11.07
CA GLN A 128 5.49 9.48 -10.80
C GLN A 128 5.09 9.56 -9.33
N THR A 129 5.03 8.41 -8.66
CA THR A 129 4.71 8.28 -7.23
C THR A 129 5.40 7.06 -6.64
N LEU A 130 6.01 7.21 -5.48
CA LEU A 130 6.40 6.11 -4.61
C LEU A 130 5.40 6.02 -3.46
N SER A 131 4.73 4.88 -3.32
CA SER A 131 3.92 4.59 -2.14
C SER A 131 4.67 3.70 -1.16
N ALA A 132 4.58 4.03 0.13
CA ALA A 132 5.12 3.27 1.25
C ALA A 132 3.98 2.86 2.18
N MET A 133 3.47 1.63 2.03
CA MET A 133 2.38 1.11 2.84
C MET A 133 2.94 0.32 4.03
N TRP A 134 2.69 0.80 5.24
CA TRP A 134 3.03 0.15 6.49
C TRP A 134 1.98 -0.88 6.87
N CYS A 135 2.39 -2.11 7.12
CA CYS A 135 1.54 -3.16 7.69
C CYS A 135 1.37 -2.88 9.20
N VAL A 136 0.31 -2.20 9.59
CA VAL A 136 0.03 -1.89 11.01
C VAL A 136 -0.49 -3.14 11.72
N THR A 137 -1.35 -3.92 11.06
CA THR A 137 -1.71 -5.28 11.44
C THR A 137 -1.05 -6.30 10.50
N PRO A 138 -1.03 -7.62 10.82
CA PRO A 138 -0.47 -8.62 9.91
C PRO A 138 -1.19 -8.63 8.56
N PHE A 139 -0.44 -8.66 7.46
CA PHE A 139 -0.97 -9.02 6.15
C PHE A 139 -0.86 -10.53 6.00
N THR A 140 -2.00 -11.22 6.06
CA THR A 140 -2.12 -12.67 5.88
C THR A 140 -2.84 -12.98 4.56
N ARG A 141 -2.97 -14.25 4.18
CA ARG A 141 -3.72 -14.63 2.97
C ARG A 141 -5.16 -14.14 2.99
N ASP A 142 -5.76 -14.14 4.19
CA ASP A 142 -7.19 -13.95 4.39
C ASP A 142 -7.56 -12.55 4.92
N SER A 143 -6.56 -11.72 5.25
CA SER A 143 -6.81 -10.39 5.84
C SER A 143 -7.01 -9.27 4.81
N GLY A 144 -7.23 -9.58 3.54
CA GLY A 144 -7.31 -8.58 2.48
C GLY A 144 -5.93 -7.98 2.15
N PRO A 145 -4.90 -8.80 1.90
CA PRO A 145 -3.57 -8.29 1.59
C PRO A 145 -3.54 -7.56 0.25
N LEU A 146 -2.55 -6.68 0.10
CA LEU A 146 -2.24 -6.08 -1.19
C LEU A 146 -1.73 -7.15 -2.15
N ARG A 147 -2.13 -7.07 -3.43
CA ARG A 147 -1.59 -7.90 -4.53
C ARG A 147 -1.00 -7.02 -5.61
N PHE A 148 -0.02 -7.55 -6.32
CA PHE A 148 0.66 -6.92 -7.44
C PHE A 148 0.76 -7.85 -8.63
N ILE A 149 0.83 -7.28 -9.84
CA ILE A 149 1.37 -7.96 -11.02
C ILE A 149 2.83 -7.51 -11.18
N PRO A 150 3.81 -8.32 -10.72
CA PRO A 150 5.22 -7.91 -10.69
C PRO A 150 5.77 -7.51 -12.07
N GLY A 151 6.38 -6.34 -12.15
CA GLY A 151 6.99 -5.83 -13.39
C GLY A 151 6.00 -5.19 -14.38
N SER A 152 4.69 -5.14 -14.04
CA SER A 152 3.68 -4.55 -14.92
C SER A 152 3.87 -3.04 -15.14
N HIS A 153 4.52 -2.33 -14.21
CA HIS A 153 4.87 -0.92 -14.36
C HIS A 153 5.78 -0.62 -15.56
N ARG A 154 6.45 -1.63 -16.12
CA ARG A 154 7.34 -1.53 -17.26
C ARG A 154 6.71 -2.05 -18.57
N ARG A 155 5.46 -2.47 -18.55
CA ARG A 155 4.73 -2.97 -19.73
C ARG A 155 3.88 -1.86 -20.30
N ALA A 156 3.89 -1.68 -21.62
CA ALA A 156 3.00 -0.76 -22.31
C ALA A 156 1.54 -1.25 -22.23
N GLU A 157 1.33 -2.56 -22.42
CA GLU A 157 0.01 -3.18 -22.40
C GLU A 157 -0.45 -3.48 -20.97
N PRO A 158 -1.72 -3.27 -20.65
CA PRO A 158 -2.30 -3.69 -19.37
C PRO A 158 -2.23 -5.22 -19.23
N PRO A 159 -1.96 -5.75 -18.03
CA PRO A 159 -1.94 -7.19 -17.79
C PRO A 159 -3.37 -7.78 -17.72
N ILE A 160 -4.40 -6.98 -17.93
CA ILE A 160 -5.79 -7.40 -17.88
C ILE A 160 -6.23 -7.82 -19.29
N ASP A 161 -6.70 -9.05 -19.41
CA ASP A 161 -7.26 -9.60 -20.64
C ASP A 161 -8.77 -9.48 -20.62
N ILE A 162 -9.30 -8.54 -21.42
CA ILE A 162 -10.74 -8.26 -21.51
C ILE A 162 -11.48 -9.46 -22.15
N GLU A 163 -10.84 -10.20 -23.04
CA GLU A 163 -11.46 -11.33 -23.74
C GLU A 163 -11.64 -12.56 -22.85
N HIS A 164 -10.78 -12.74 -21.84
CA HIS A 164 -10.77 -13.89 -20.94
C HIS A 164 -11.35 -13.63 -19.54
N GLY A 165 -12.13 -12.57 -19.37
CA GLY A 165 -12.87 -12.32 -18.13
C GLY A 165 -12.10 -11.54 -17.06
N TYR A 166 -10.91 -11.04 -17.35
CA TYR A 166 -10.15 -10.14 -16.47
C TYR A 166 -10.49 -8.66 -16.68
N ALA A 167 -11.57 -8.37 -17.40
CA ALA A 167 -11.96 -7.00 -17.80
C ALA A 167 -12.15 -6.03 -16.62
N THR A 168 -12.58 -6.55 -15.46
CA THR A 168 -12.80 -5.75 -14.26
C THR A 168 -11.60 -5.77 -13.31
N GLY A 169 -10.57 -6.59 -13.60
CA GLY A 169 -9.47 -6.83 -12.67
C GLY A 169 -9.88 -7.49 -11.35
N MET A 170 -11.15 -7.84 -11.20
CA MET A 170 -11.66 -8.57 -10.04
C MET A 170 -11.26 -10.06 -10.10
N GLY A 171 -11.15 -10.68 -8.93
CA GLY A 171 -10.74 -12.08 -8.84
C GLY A 171 -9.23 -12.29 -9.04
N PRO A 172 -8.79 -13.57 -8.99
CA PRO A 172 -7.36 -13.90 -9.04
C PRO A 172 -6.79 -13.73 -10.46
N HIS A 173 -5.55 -13.24 -10.53
CA HIS A 173 -4.78 -13.16 -11.78
C HIS A 173 -3.62 -14.17 -11.72
N PRO A 174 -3.30 -14.90 -12.82
CA PRO A 174 -2.27 -15.96 -12.83
C PRO A 174 -0.87 -15.45 -12.42
N ASP A 175 -0.54 -14.20 -12.75
CA ASP A 175 0.76 -13.59 -12.43
C ASP A 175 0.76 -12.81 -11.10
N GLU A 176 -0.34 -12.82 -10.34
CA GLU A 176 -0.42 -12.02 -9.11
C GLU A 176 0.47 -12.57 -7.99
N VAL A 177 0.98 -11.66 -7.19
CA VAL A 177 1.65 -11.96 -5.93
C VAL A 177 0.93 -11.24 -4.79
N LYS A 178 0.36 -12.01 -3.86
CA LYS A 178 -0.20 -11.48 -2.61
C LYS A 178 0.90 -11.22 -1.60
N ILE A 179 0.88 -10.05 -0.98
CA ILE A 179 1.92 -9.64 -0.04
C ILE A 179 1.57 -10.10 1.37
N ILE A 180 2.33 -11.06 1.87
CA ILE A 180 2.24 -11.58 3.23
C ILE A 180 3.39 -11.01 4.06
N ALA A 181 3.06 -10.24 5.10
CA ALA A 181 4.07 -9.53 5.88
C ALA A 181 3.65 -9.38 7.36
N PRO A 182 4.60 -9.48 8.31
CA PRO A 182 4.32 -9.21 9.71
C PRO A 182 4.09 -7.70 9.95
N PRO A 183 3.47 -7.33 11.09
CA PRO A 183 3.32 -5.94 11.50
C PRO A 183 4.67 -5.21 11.56
N GLY A 184 4.66 -3.91 11.28
CA GLY A 184 5.86 -3.08 11.22
C GLY A 184 6.67 -3.24 9.94
N SER A 185 6.23 -4.07 8.99
CA SER A 185 6.81 -4.13 7.65
C SER A 185 6.34 -2.94 6.81
N VAL A 186 7.17 -2.50 5.86
CA VAL A 186 6.78 -1.53 4.83
C VAL A 186 6.82 -2.17 3.45
N ILE A 187 5.82 -1.86 2.64
CA ILE A 187 5.70 -2.25 1.25
C ILE A 187 5.93 -0.98 0.43
N LEU A 188 7.06 -0.92 -0.27
CA LEU A 188 7.38 0.16 -1.22
C LEU A 188 6.89 -0.26 -2.60
N PHE A 189 6.19 0.61 -3.33
CA PHE A 189 5.73 0.27 -4.67
C PHE A 189 5.45 1.49 -5.55
N ASN A 190 5.54 1.30 -6.87
CA ASN A 190 5.15 2.27 -7.89
C ASN A 190 3.63 2.28 -8.02
N ALA A 191 2.94 3.10 -7.23
CA ALA A 191 1.48 3.15 -7.26
C ALA A 191 0.93 3.67 -8.58
N ALA A 192 1.65 4.61 -9.22
CA ALA A 192 1.21 5.22 -10.46
C ALA A 192 1.07 4.20 -11.61
N ASP A 193 2.04 3.27 -11.75
CA ASP A 193 2.15 2.44 -12.94
C ASP A 193 2.03 0.93 -12.69
N LEU A 194 2.30 0.46 -11.46
CA LEU A 194 2.23 -0.96 -11.11
C LEU A 194 0.78 -1.38 -10.91
N TRP A 195 0.34 -2.40 -11.64
CA TRP A 195 -0.98 -2.97 -11.44
C TRP A 195 -1.07 -3.64 -10.07
N HIS A 196 -2.00 -3.14 -9.26
CA HIS A 196 -2.18 -3.57 -7.88
C HIS A 196 -3.64 -3.46 -7.44
N SER A 197 -3.96 -4.09 -6.32
CA SER A 197 -5.24 -3.88 -5.63
C SER A 197 -5.22 -4.48 -4.22
N GLY A 198 -6.18 -4.05 -3.38
CA GLY A 198 -6.58 -4.78 -2.19
C GLY A 198 -7.33 -6.06 -2.56
N THR A 199 -7.25 -7.08 -1.71
CA THR A 199 -8.03 -8.32 -1.83
C THR A 199 -9.08 -8.40 -0.73
N PHE A 200 -10.02 -9.32 -0.86
CA PHE A 200 -11.11 -9.51 0.11
C PHE A 200 -10.58 -9.89 1.50
N ASN A 201 -11.15 -9.27 2.54
CA ASN A 201 -10.83 -9.58 3.93
C ASN A 201 -11.81 -10.61 4.51
N TYR A 202 -11.36 -11.86 4.62
CA TYR A 202 -12.13 -12.98 5.18
C TYR A 202 -12.01 -13.06 6.71
N THR A 203 -11.20 -12.21 7.34
CA THR A 203 -10.99 -12.25 8.80
C THR A 203 -12.05 -11.45 9.57
N PRO A 204 -12.24 -11.74 10.87
CA PRO A 204 -13.21 -11.01 11.69
C PRO A 204 -12.76 -9.60 12.11
N ALA A 205 -11.58 -9.14 11.69
CA ALA A 205 -11.02 -7.85 12.05
C ALA A 205 -10.60 -7.05 10.81
N ALA A 206 -10.67 -5.73 10.87
CA ALA A 206 -10.14 -4.87 9.84
C ALA A 206 -8.61 -4.99 9.73
N ARG A 207 -8.07 -4.98 8.50
CA ARG A 207 -6.63 -4.95 8.27
C ARG A 207 -6.16 -3.51 8.18
N LEU A 208 -5.40 -3.05 9.16
CA LEU A 208 -4.90 -1.68 9.22
C LEU A 208 -3.61 -1.52 8.40
N ALA A 209 -3.59 -0.57 7.50
CA ALA A 209 -2.41 -0.08 6.83
C ALA A 209 -2.35 1.45 6.88
N LEU A 210 -1.14 1.99 6.97
CA LEU A 210 -0.87 3.41 6.83
C LEU A 210 -0.02 3.61 5.58
N THR A 211 -0.51 4.36 4.61
CA THR A 211 0.18 4.59 3.35
C THR A 211 0.71 6.02 3.31
N VAL A 212 1.97 6.16 2.95
CA VAL A 212 2.61 7.44 2.65
C VAL A 212 2.86 7.51 1.16
N HIS A 213 2.48 8.61 0.53
CA HIS A 213 2.76 8.87 -0.88
C HIS A 213 3.83 9.94 -1.01
N PHE A 214 4.85 9.65 -1.82
CA PHE A 214 5.95 10.55 -2.16
C PHE A 214 5.88 10.87 -3.64
N ASP A 215 5.97 12.14 -3.99
CA ASP A 215 5.95 12.62 -5.37
C ASP A 215 7.24 13.43 -5.68
N PRO A 216 7.63 13.55 -6.97
CA PRO A 216 8.71 14.44 -7.39
C PRO A 216 8.42 15.89 -6.98
N GLY A 217 9.49 16.67 -6.68
CA GLY A 217 9.42 18.10 -6.38
C GLY A 217 9.30 18.99 -7.61
#